data_01f79b9bfdca0bcb47c4467c817cb356
#
_entry.id   01f79b9bfdca0bcb47c4467c817cb356
#
_cell.length_a   1.000
_cell.length_b   1.000
_cell.length_c   1.000
_cell.angle_alpha   90.00
_cell.angle_beta   90.00
_cell.angle_gamma   90.00
#
_symmetry.space_group_name_H-M   'P 1'
#
loop_
_entity.id
_entity.type
_entity.pdbx_description
1 polymer ?
#
loop_
_entity_poly.entity_id
_entity_poly.type
_entity_poly.pdbx_seq_one_letter_code
_entity_poly.pdbx_strand_id
1 'polypeptide(L)'
;YKDMNYHIVGEGENFGQLKKMIEELSLQNYITLYGSVPYTKINDIIKDSYCFIGMGTTVGEASGIGLPSLVAIVDDVEHTYGLLGNLPENIVGEPGENLPLFNYSNAIEKLLHLSDDDYKKERRKSIEKAAFYSIEKVGKKFIEHFARGKNSSIKISWFSNLLLSEIFNPLNKLD
;
A
#
# COMPACT_ATOMS: atom_id res chain seq x y z
N TYR A 1 -19.18 -4.87 16.55
CA TYR A 1 -17.93 -5.67 16.35
C TYR A 1 -16.99 -5.47 17.55
N LYS A 2 -17.32 -6.10 18.68
CA LYS A 2 -16.61 -5.91 19.98
C LYS A 2 -15.21 -6.54 20.01
N ASP A 3 -14.84 -7.33 18.99
CA ASP A 3 -13.59 -8.09 18.95
C ASP A 3 -12.63 -7.63 17.83
N MET A 4 -12.86 -6.46 17.26
CA MET A 4 -11.97 -5.90 16.22
C MET A 4 -10.90 -5.02 16.87
N ASN A 5 -9.64 -5.25 16.48
CA ASN A 5 -8.52 -4.38 16.79
C ASN A 5 -8.02 -3.72 15.50
N TYR A 6 -7.81 -2.42 15.55
CA TYR A 6 -7.26 -1.65 14.45
C TYR A 6 -5.85 -1.17 14.78
N HIS A 7 -4.89 -1.60 13.99
CA HIS A 7 -3.48 -1.25 14.14
C HIS A 7 -3.12 -0.17 13.13
N ILE A 8 -2.63 0.97 13.61
CA ILE A 8 -2.21 2.09 12.78
C ILE A 8 -0.69 2.22 12.89
N VAL A 9 0.00 2.04 11.76
CA VAL A 9 1.46 2.12 11.65
C VAL A 9 1.82 3.33 10.82
N GLY A 10 2.64 4.17 11.36
CA GLY A 10 3.11 5.40 10.71
C GLY A 10 3.03 6.62 11.63
N GLU A 11 3.69 7.66 11.20
CA GLU A 11 3.71 8.97 11.83
C GLU A 11 3.41 10.04 10.78
N GLY A 12 2.81 11.15 11.19
CA GLY A 12 2.50 12.28 10.33
C GLY A 12 1.98 13.47 11.12
N GLU A 13 1.70 14.55 10.44
CA GLU A 13 1.25 15.80 11.06
C GLU A 13 0.02 15.62 11.96
N ASN A 14 -0.88 14.69 11.57
CA ASN A 14 -2.13 14.44 12.28
C ASN A 14 -2.02 13.39 13.40
N PHE A 15 -0.82 12.84 13.68
CA PHE A 15 -0.66 11.78 14.67
C PHE A 15 -1.14 12.18 16.07
N GLY A 16 -0.78 13.41 16.51
CA GLY A 16 -1.23 13.94 17.81
C GLY A 16 -2.74 14.15 17.88
N GLN A 17 -3.36 14.62 16.79
CA GLN A 17 -4.80 14.80 16.71
C GLN A 17 -5.52 13.45 16.73
N LEU A 18 -4.99 12.45 16.01
CA LEU A 18 -5.55 11.10 15.99
C LEU A 18 -5.51 10.46 17.38
N LYS A 19 -4.38 10.60 18.10
CA LYS A 19 -4.25 10.11 19.48
C LYS A 19 -5.31 10.73 20.39
N LYS A 20 -5.47 12.05 20.33
CA LYS A 20 -6.48 12.77 21.11
C LYS A 20 -7.90 12.29 20.78
N MET A 21 -8.24 12.09 19.51
CA MET A 21 -9.53 11.60 19.06
C MET A 21 -9.81 10.19 19.60
N ILE A 22 -8.82 9.29 19.60
CA ILE A 22 -8.94 7.94 20.17
C ILE A 22 -9.25 8.00 21.67
N GLU A 23 -8.62 8.93 22.41
CA GLU A 23 -8.86 9.14 23.83
C GLU A 23 -10.27 9.71 24.08
N GLU A 24 -10.67 10.76 23.34
CA GLU A 24 -11.99 11.39 23.46
C GLU A 24 -13.15 10.43 23.16
N LEU A 25 -12.95 9.52 22.19
CA LEU A 25 -13.93 8.51 21.80
C LEU A 25 -13.84 7.21 22.62
N SER A 26 -12.90 7.13 23.59
CA SER A 26 -12.68 5.93 24.42
C SER A 26 -12.39 4.67 23.59
N LEU A 27 -11.60 4.81 22.52
CA LEU A 27 -11.27 3.74 21.57
C LEU A 27 -9.90 3.06 21.84
N GLN A 28 -9.23 3.36 22.96
CA GLN A 28 -7.88 2.86 23.28
C GLN A 28 -7.78 1.33 23.37
N ASN A 29 -8.89 0.66 23.66
CA ASN A 29 -8.96 -0.79 23.72
C ASN A 29 -9.14 -1.46 22.34
N TYR A 30 -9.41 -0.66 21.30
CA TYR A 30 -9.69 -1.13 19.95
C TYR A 30 -8.70 -0.63 18.92
N ILE A 31 -7.98 0.46 19.22
CA ILE A 31 -7.05 1.09 18.28
C ILE A 31 -5.67 1.17 18.92
N THR A 32 -4.68 0.61 18.25
CA THR A 32 -3.26 0.70 18.64
C THR A 32 -2.52 1.59 17.65
N LEU A 33 -1.91 2.67 18.16
CA LEU A 33 -1.02 3.54 17.39
C LEU A 33 0.43 3.11 17.62
N TYR A 34 1.11 2.63 16.57
CA TYR A 34 2.51 2.21 16.65
C TYR A 34 3.51 3.35 16.41
N GLY A 35 3.05 4.48 15.82
CA GLY A 35 3.98 5.51 15.38
C GLY A 35 4.90 5.02 14.26
N SER A 36 6.09 5.63 14.18
CA SER A 36 7.12 5.23 13.22
C SER A 36 7.73 3.89 13.62
N VAL A 37 7.71 2.93 12.71
CA VAL A 37 8.21 1.57 12.90
C VAL A 37 9.25 1.28 11.82
N PRO A 38 10.41 0.67 12.15
CA PRO A 38 11.36 0.21 11.16
C PRO A 38 10.70 -0.71 10.13
N TYR A 39 11.01 -0.50 8.85
CA TYR A 39 10.41 -1.26 7.74
C TYR A 39 10.46 -2.79 7.97
N THR A 40 11.58 -3.29 8.50
CA THR A 40 11.77 -4.72 8.82
C THR A 40 10.81 -5.28 9.87
N LYS A 41 10.10 -4.41 10.62
CA LYS A 41 9.17 -4.80 11.67
C LYS A 41 7.70 -4.70 11.26
N ILE A 42 7.41 -4.07 10.11
CA ILE A 42 6.02 -3.88 9.64
C ILE A 42 5.33 -5.22 9.46
N ASN A 43 6.00 -6.18 8.80
CA ASN A 43 5.42 -7.51 8.58
C ASN A 43 5.08 -8.24 9.87
N ASP A 44 5.86 -8.08 10.93
CA ASP A 44 5.57 -8.70 12.23
C ASP A 44 4.28 -8.17 12.85
N ILE A 45 3.94 -6.89 12.58
CA ILE A 45 2.71 -6.25 13.08
C ILE A 45 1.50 -6.69 12.27
N ILE A 46 1.62 -6.75 10.93
CA ILE A 46 0.46 -6.92 10.06
C ILE A 46 0.16 -8.36 9.67
N LYS A 47 1.12 -9.31 9.78
CA LYS A 47 1.00 -10.69 9.26
C LYS A 47 -0.22 -11.47 9.78
N ASP A 48 -0.64 -11.20 11.01
CA ASP A 48 -1.78 -11.86 11.65
C ASP A 48 -3.07 -11.04 11.55
N SER A 49 -3.05 -9.94 10.78
CA SER A 49 -4.23 -9.12 10.55
C SER A 49 -5.21 -9.82 9.60
N TYR A 50 -6.50 -9.50 9.75
CA TYR A 50 -7.55 -10.02 8.87
C TYR A 50 -7.57 -9.30 7.52
N CYS A 51 -7.34 -8.00 7.50
CA CYS A 51 -7.22 -7.20 6.28
C CYS A 51 -6.25 -6.03 6.50
N PHE A 52 -5.83 -5.43 5.40
CA PHE A 52 -5.03 -4.22 5.38
C PHE A 52 -5.81 -3.09 4.71
N ILE A 53 -5.58 -1.86 5.14
CA ILE A 53 -6.12 -0.66 4.50
C ILE A 53 -4.95 0.28 4.24
N GLY A 54 -4.76 0.68 2.99
CA GLY A 54 -3.67 1.57 2.63
C GLY A 54 -3.65 1.92 1.15
N MET A 55 -2.62 2.62 0.72
CA MET A 55 -2.44 3.06 -0.66
C MET A 55 -0.99 2.91 -1.11
N GLY A 56 -0.73 3.07 -2.41
CA GLY A 56 0.61 3.03 -2.98
C GLY A 56 1.28 1.66 -2.81
N THR A 57 2.58 1.66 -2.52
CA THR A 57 3.38 0.43 -2.41
C THR A 57 2.96 -0.43 -1.22
N THR A 58 2.48 0.17 -0.13
CA THR A 58 2.13 -0.54 1.09
C THR A 58 0.97 -1.52 0.89
N VAL A 59 -0.02 -1.16 0.06
CA VAL A 59 -1.14 -2.06 -0.26
C VAL A 59 -0.67 -3.27 -1.07
N GLY A 60 0.33 -3.09 -1.95
CA GLY A 60 0.96 -4.18 -2.68
C GLY A 60 1.76 -5.11 -1.78
N GLU A 61 2.52 -4.56 -0.83
CA GLU A 61 3.32 -5.32 0.13
C GLU A 61 2.44 -6.17 1.06
N ALA A 62 1.40 -5.58 1.65
CA ALA A 62 0.44 -6.31 2.47
C ALA A 62 -0.28 -7.42 1.69
N SER A 63 -0.66 -7.13 0.44
CA SER A 63 -1.25 -8.14 -0.45
C SER A 63 -0.27 -9.27 -0.77
N GLY A 64 1.04 -8.98 -0.87
CA GLY A 64 2.10 -9.96 -1.16
C GLY A 64 2.25 -11.01 -0.06
N ILE A 65 1.97 -10.69 1.18
CA ILE A 65 1.92 -11.65 2.29
C ILE A 65 0.54 -12.30 2.46
N GLY A 66 -0.38 -12.04 1.53
CA GLY A 66 -1.69 -12.68 1.47
C GLY A 66 -2.77 -11.98 2.31
N LEU A 67 -2.60 -10.71 2.67
CA LEU A 67 -3.68 -9.96 3.29
C LEU A 67 -4.63 -9.40 2.23
N PRO A 68 -5.95 -9.66 2.33
CA PRO A 68 -6.92 -8.89 1.57
C PRO A 68 -6.77 -7.41 1.90
N SER A 69 -6.46 -6.59 0.90
CA SER A 69 -6.08 -5.20 1.12
C SER A 69 -7.07 -4.26 0.44
N LEU A 70 -7.74 -3.42 1.22
CA LEU A 70 -8.59 -2.34 0.73
C LEU A 70 -7.72 -1.16 0.29
N VAL A 71 -7.96 -0.71 -0.93
CA VAL A 71 -7.21 0.42 -1.51
C VAL A 71 -7.83 1.73 -1.06
N ALA A 72 -7.13 2.43 -0.18
CA ALA A 72 -7.49 3.78 0.23
C ALA A 72 -7.23 4.77 -0.92
N ILE A 73 -8.04 5.83 -0.98
CA ILE A 73 -7.96 6.86 -2.00
C ILE A 73 -7.39 8.12 -1.37
N VAL A 74 -6.43 8.75 -2.05
CA VAL A 74 -5.84 10.02 -1.58
C VAL A 74 -6.95 11.06 -1.38
N ASP A 75 -6.94 11.69 -0.20
CA ASP A 75 -7.87 12.74 0.22
C ASP A 75 -9.37 12.31 0.31
N ASP A 76 -9.68 11.01 0.24
CA ASP A 76 -11.02 10.50 0.48
C ASP A 76 -11.05 9.68 1.78
N VAL A 77 -11.74 10.21 2.78
CA VAL A 77 -11.85 9.57 4.11
C VAL A 77 -13.05 8.63 4.24
N GLU A 78 -13.92 8.59 3.25
CA GLU A 78 -15.18 7.83 3.29
C GLU A 78 -15.14 6.59 2.40
N HIS A 79 -14.38 6.63 1.29
CA HIS A 79 -14.46 5.61 0.26
C HIS A 79 -13.14 4.91 -0.03
N THR A 80 -13.29 3.70 -0.55
CA THR A 80 -12.23 2.85 -1.07
C THR A 80 -12.62 2.35 -2.46
N TYR A 81 -11.64 2.03 -3.30
CA TYR A 81 -11.89 1.30 -4.54
C TYR A 81 -12.20 -0.19 -4.32
N GLY A 82 -12.12 -0.68 -3.07
CA GLY A 82 -12.31 -2.08 -2.71
C GLY A 82 -10.99 -2.85 -2.63
N LEU A 83 -11.09 -4.17 -2.72
CA LEU A 83 -9.92 -5.05 -2.55
C LEU A 83 -9.00 -5.01 -3.75
N LEU A 84 -7.70 -4.80 -3.52
CA LEU A 84 -6.66 -4.74 -4.55
C LEU A 84 -6.71 -5.93 -5.50
N GLY A 85 -6.96 -7.13 -4.99
CA GLY A 85 -7.04 -8.36 -5.78
C GLY A 85 -8.12 -8.35 -6.87
N ASN A 86 -9.12 -7.46 -6.76
CA ASN A 86 -10.24 -7.33 -7.68
C ASN A 86 -10.15 -6.10 -8.59
N LEU A 87 -9.11 -5.26 -8.45
CA LEU A 87 -8.95 -4.04 -9.23
C LEU A 87 -8.14 -4.26 -10.50
N PRO A 88 -8.26 -3.38 -11.51
CA PRO A 88 -7.33 -3.34 -12.63
C PRO A 88 -5.87 -3.19 -12.20
N GLU A 89 -4.92 -3.42 -13.11
CA GLU A 89 -3.51 -3.12 -12.85
C GLU A 89 -3.32 -1.61 -12.67
N ASN A 90 -2.32 -1.25 -11.86
CA ASN A 90 -1.90 0.13 -11.57
C ASN A 90 -2.86 0.99 -10.73
N ILE A 91 -3.91 0.41 -10.15
CA ILE A 91 -4.79 1.12 -9.22
C ILE A 91 -4.29 0.87 -7.80
N VAL A 92 -3.69 1.89 -7.19
CA VAL A 92 -3.13 1.81 -5.83
C VAL A 92 -3.52 2.99 -4.93
N GLY A 93 -4.51 3.80 -5.34
CA GLY A 93 -5.08 4.86 -4.50
C GLY A 93 -5.09 6.26 -5.10
N GLU A 94 -4.72 6.43 -6.37
CA GLU A 94 -4.86 7.69 -7.08
C GLU A 94 -6.34 8.11 -7.17
N PRO A 95 -6.65 9.40 -6.97
CA PRO A 95 -8.03 9.89 -7.10
C PRO A 95 -8.44 10.01 -8.58
N GLY A 96 -9.74 9.98 -8.82
CA GLY A 96 -10.30 10.26 -10.15
C GLY A 96 -10.33 9.08 -11.13
N GLU A 97 -10.02 7.88 -10.67
CA GLU A 97 -10.20 6.67 -11.46
C GLU A 97 -11.70 6.41 -11.69
N ASN A 98 -12.06 6.01 -12.92
CA ASN A 98 -13.44 5.67 -13.28
C ASN A 98 -13.82 4.28 -12.77
N LEU A 99 -13.80 4.11 -11.45
CA LEU A 99 -14.10 2.88 -10.73
C LEU A 99 -15.23 3.08 -9.75
N PRO A 100 -15.98 2.02 -9.40
CA PRO A 100 -16.96 2.08 -8.32
C PRO A 100 -16.29 2.45 -6.99
N LEU A 101 -16.94 3.33 -6.23
CA LEU A 101 -16.55 3.69 -4.89
C LEU A 101 -17.39 2.91 -3.87
N PHE A 102 -16.73 2.41 -2.84
CA PHE A 102 -17.37 1.68 -1.74
C PHE A 102 -17.09 2.40 -0.44
N ASN A 103 -18.11 2.61 0.37
CA ASN A 103 -17.91 3.10 1.73
C ASN A 103 -17.09 2.09 2.53
N TYR A 104 -16.13 2.56 3.35
CA TYR A 104 -15.24 1.68 4.13
C TYR A 104 -15.99 0.72 5.03
N SER A 105 -17.02 1.18 5.76
CA SER A 105 -17.78 0.32 6.66
C SER A 105 -18.44 -0.84 5.91
N ASN A 106 -19.04 -0.57 4.76
CA ASN A 106 -19.67 -1.59 3.92
C ASN A 106 -18.65 -2.58 3.34
N ALA A 107 -17.48 -2.08 2.93
CA ALA A 107 -16.41 -2.93 2.38
C ALA A 107 -15.84 -3.86 3.44
N ILE A 108 -15.60 -3.36 4.65
CA ILE A 108 -15.12 -4.15 5.79
C ILE A 108 -16.19 -5.16 6.22
N GLU A 109 -17.44 -4.74 6.35
CA GLU A 109 -18.55 -5.62 6.72
C GLU A 109 -18.71 -6.77 5.73
N LYS A 110 -18.66 -6.47 4.44
CA LYS A 110 -18.71 -7.49 3.39
C LYS A 110 -17.55 -8.49 3.52
N LEU A 111 -16.35 -8.01 3.83
CA LEU A 111 -15.19 -8.88 4.01
C LEU A 111 -15.35 -9.79 5.22
N LEU A 112 -15.87 -9.26 6.35
CA LEU A 112 -16.11 -10.00 7.58
C LEU A 112 -17.19 -11.08 7.46
N HIS A 113 -18.10 -10.95 6.50
CA HIS A 113 -19.17 -11.93 6.25
C HIS A 113 -18.81 -12.96 5.17
N LEU A 114 -17.57 -12.96 4.66
CA LEU A 114 -17.12 -14.01 3.74
C LEU A 114 -17.07 -15.36 4.43
N SER A 115 -17.40 -16.41 3.68
CA SER A 115 -17.08 -17.76 4.09
C SER A 115 -15.55 -17.95 4.14
N ASP A 116 -15.06 -18.94 4.89
CA ASP A 116 -13.63 -19.27 4.95
C ASP A 116 -13.05 -19.52 3.55
N ASP A 117 -13.81 -20.16 2.67
CA ASP A 117 -13.35 -20.47 1.32
C ASP A 117 -13.30 -19.22 0.43
N ASP A 118 -14.27 -18.32 0.56
CA ASP A 118 -14.24 -17.05 -0.18
C ASP A 118 -13.15 -16.12 0.36
N TYR A 119 -12.92 -16.10 1.66
CA TYR A 119 -11.80 -15.37 2.25
C TYR A 119 -10.45 -15.90 1.73
N LYS A 120 -10.26 -17.22 1.66
CA LYS A 120 -9.08 -17.84 1.05
C LYS A 120 -8.91 -17.47 -0.43
N LYS A 121 -10.02 -17.32 -1.18
CA LYS A 121 -9.97 -16.84 -2.58
C LYS A 121 -9.46 -15.40 -2.64
N GLU A 122 -9.98 -14.51 -1.79
CA GLU A 122 -9.50 -13.12 -1.75
C GLU A 122 -8.03 -13.04 -1.36
N ARG A 123 -7.55 -13.87 -0.44
CA ARG A 123 -6.12 -13.99 -0.11
C ARG A 123 -5.28 -14.39 -1.33
N ARG A 124 -5.72 -15.38 -2.09
CA ARG A 124 -5.01 -15.80 -3.33
C ARG A 124 -4.96 -14.67 -4.36
N LYS A 125 -6.09 -14.01 -4.62
CA LYS A 125 -6.15 -12.86 -5.53
C LYS A 125 -5.22 -11.74 -5.10
N SER A 126 -5.10 -11.49 -3.79
CA SER A 126 -4.18 -10.49 -3.25
C SER A 126 -2.72 -10.83 -3.60
N ILE A 127 -2.28 -12.08 -3.37
CA ILE A 127 -0.94 -12.54 -3.72
C ILE A 127 -0.69 -12.46 -5.24
N GLU A 128 -1.64 -12.93 -6.04
CA GLU A 128 -1.54 -12.88 -7.50
C GLU A 128 -1.40 -11.45 -8.00
N LYS A 129 -2.20 -10.55 -7.43
CA LYS A 129 -2.15 -9.13 -7.78
C LYS A 129 -0.84 -8.46 -7.36
N ALA A 130 -0.37 -8.71 -6.14
CA ALA A 130 0.89 -8.19 -5.64
C ALA A 130 2.09 -8.59 -6.52
N ALA A 131 2.04 -9.78 -7.13
CA ALA A 131 3.08 -10.24 -8.05
C ALA A 131 3.27 -9.33 -9.29
N PHE A 132 2.28 -8.51 -9.66
CA PHE A 132 2.43 -7.51 -10.73
C PHE A 132 3.31 -6.33 -10.31
N TYR A 133 3.40 -6.07 -9.02
CA TYR A 133 4.18 -4.98 -8.44
C TYR A 133 5.55 -5.45 -7.94
N SER A 134 5.92 -6.71 -8.18
CA SER A 134 7.22 -7.22 -7.76
C SER A 134 8.36 -6.47 -8.46
N ILE A 135 9.45 -6.27 -7.72
CA ILE A 135 10.61 -5.50 -8.20
C ILE A 135 11.20 -6.14 -9.48
N GLU A 136 11.12 -7.48 -9.61
CA GLU A 136 11.57 -8.21 -10.79
C GLU A 136 10.73 -7.86 -12.02
N LYS A 137 9.39 -7.83 -11.89
CA LYS A 137 8.49 -7.52 -13.01
C LYS A 137 8.57 -6.04 -13.38
N VAL A 138 8.57 -5.15 -12.40
CA VAL A 138 8.70 -3.71 -12.63
C VAL A 138 10.06 -3.40 -13.24
N GLY A 139 11.14 -3.95 -12.70
CA GLY A 139 12.49 -3.79 -13.23
C GLY A 139 12.63 -4.31 -14.66
N LYS A 140 12.05 -5.48 -14.96
CA LYS A 140 12.05 -6.02 -16.32
C LYS A 140 11.30 -5.10 -17.31
N LYS A 141 10.09 -4.64 -16.96
CA LYS A 141 9.34 -3.68 -17.78
C LYS A 141 10.12 -2.38 -18.00
N PHE A 142 10.77 -1.88 -16.95
CA PHE A 142 11.61 -0.69 -17.04
C PHE A 142 12.77 -0.87 -18.03
N ILE A 143 13.52 -1.97 -17.92
CA ILE A 143 14.63 -2.30 -18.83
C ILE A 143 14.13 -2.44 -20.27
N GLU A 144 13.00 -3.13 -20.50
CA GLU A 144 12.40 -3.28 -21.82
C GLU A 144 12.00 -1.94 -22.44
N HIS A 145 11.38 -1.04 -21.66
CA HIS A 145 11.02 0.30 -22.12
C HIS A 145 12.26 1.14 -22.43
N PHE A 146 13.27 1.07 -21.57
CA PHE A 146 14.53 1.77 -21.78
C PHE A 146 15.26 1.29 -23.04
N ALA A 147 15.28 -0.04 -23.25
CA ALA A 147 15.89 -0.63 -24.45
C ALA A 147 15.14 -0.30 -25.76
N ARG A 148 13.80 -0.08 -25.68
CA ARG A 148 12.97 0.34 -26.83
C ARG A 148 13.10 1.82 -27.14
N GLY A 149 13.44 2.63 -26.15
CA GLY A 149 13.67 4.07 -26.25
C GLY A 149 14.90 4.42 -27.07
N LYS A 150 14.97 3.94 -28.34
CA LYS A 150 16.00 4.33 -29.28
C LYS A 150 15.85 5.81 -29.58
N ASN A 151 16.87 6.59 -29.17
CA ASN A 151 17.19 7.90 -29.72
C ASN A 151 16.17 9.05 -29.56
N SER A 152 15.50 9.20 -28.44
CA SER A 152 15.20 10.54 -28.01
C SER A 152 16.46 11.09 -27.33
N SER A 153 17.17 12.01 -27.97
CA SER A 153 18.24 12.78 -27.36
C SER A 153 17.60 13.68 -26.30
N ILE A 154 17.29 13.10 -25.13
CA ILE A 154 16.96 13.90 -23.97
C ILE A 154 18.24 14.64 -23.66
N LYS A 155 18.28 15.93 -23.98
CA LYS A 155 19.31 16.83 -23.46
C LYS A 155 19.07 16.94 -21.96
N ILE A 156 19.62 15.97 -21.23
CA ILE A 156 19.66 16.04 -19.78
C ILE A 156 20.50 17.27 -19.45
N SER A 157 19.89 18.29 -18.86
CA SER A 157 20.62 19.48 -18.47
C SER A 157 21.76 19.08 -17.52
N TRP A 158 22.83 19.84 -17.49
CA TRP A 158 23.99 19.62 -16.60
C TRP A 158 23.56 19.35 -15.14
N PHE A 159 22.48 19.96 -14.69
CA PHE A 159 21.92 19.78 -13.33
C PHE A 159 21.37 18.37 -13.08
N SER A 160 20.76 17.72 -14.08
CA SER A 160 20.27 16.34 -13.93
C SER A 160 21.39 15.31 -13.95
N ASN A 161 22.51 15.60 -14.60
CA ASN A 161 23.68 14.71 -14.56
C ASN A 161 24.33 14.69 -13.15
N LEU A 162 24.31 15.81 -12.45
CA LEU A 162 24.84 15.91 -11.07
C LEU A 162 23.95 15.07 -10.11
N LEU A 163 22.64 15.17 -10.23
CA LEU A 163 21.67 14.41 -9.42
C LEU A 163 21.77 12.90 -9.66
N LEU A 164 21.91 12.49 -10.92
CA LEU A 164 22.07 11.07 -11.28
C LEU A 164 23.41 10.50 -10.79
N SER A 165 24.49 11.30 -10.80
CA SER A 165 25.78 10.86 -10.27
C SER A 165 25.77 10.66 -8.76
N GLU A 166 24.96 11.45 -8.01
CA GLU A 166 24.80 11.27 -6.56
C GLU A 166 23.91 10.07 -6.21
N ILE A 167 22.88 9.80 -7.02
CA ILE A 167 21.97 8.67 -6.79
C ILE A 167 22.61 7.31 -7.17
N PHE A 168 23.42 7.28 -8.23
CA PHE A 168 24.03 6.03 -8.73
C PHE A 168 25.49 5.82 -8.31
N ASN A 169 26.06 6.69 -7.46
CA ASN A 169 27.44 6.56 -6.97
C ASN A 169 27.63 5.99 -5.54
N PRO A 170 26.69 5.28 -4.92
CA PRO A 170 27.00 4.52 -3.70
C PRO A 170 27.70 3.19 -3.97
N LEU A 171 27.84 2.73 -5.23
CA LEU A 171 28.40 1.41 -5.55
C LEU A 171 29.93 1.40 -5.72
N ASN A 172 30.60 2.55 -5.73
CA ASN A 172 32.06 2.67 -5.88
C ASN A 172 32.81 3.03 -4.58
N LYS A 173 32.17 2.88 -3.42
CA LYS A 173 32.82 3.10 -2.11
C LYS A 173 32.79 1.85 -1.23
N LEU A 174 32.97 0.69 -1.82
CA LEU A 174 33.26 -0.56 -1.10
C LEU A 174 34.55 -1.16 -1.73
N ASP A 175 35.67 -0.54 -1.38
CA ASP A 175 36.98 -1.13 -1.32
C ASP A 175 37.52 -0.97 0.11
#